data_b0a72d13f6ad1e6d8bd7474a42d02d41
#
_entry.id   b0a72d13f6ad1e6d8bd7474a42d02d41
#
_cell.length_a   1.000
_cell.length_b   1.000
_cell.length_c   1.000
_cell.angle_alpha   90.00
_cell.angle_beta   90.00
_cell.angle_gamma   90.00
#
_symmetry.space_group_name_H-M   'P 1'
#
loop_
_entity.id
_entity.type
_entity.pdbx_description
1 polymer ?
#
loop_
_entity_poly.entity_id
_entity_poly.type
_entity_poly.pdbx_seq_one_letter_code
_entity_poly.pdbx_strand_id
1 'polypeptide(L)'
;MTFKDKFNDKIGKIVKKFTSVSQDENGNTDVEKTITDGMPELARQAAAEGAVLLKNDNVLPLKEGTTVSLFGRTYKDYFFVGYGSGGDVIRPYNIDIAEGIENCDKLNLNYTLHNIYTQWREKNPGSHGYWAHWPLRYWEMPLSDE
;
A
#
# COMPACT_ATOMS: atom_id res chain seq x y z
N MET A 1 -11.05 -23.79 -35.67
CA MET A 1 -10.69 -23.64 -34.24
C MET A 1 -9.38 -24.39 -34.03
N THR A 2 -8.29 -23.66 -33.82
CA THR A 2 -6.96 -24.23 -33.68
C THR A 2 -6.75 -24.84 -32.29
N PHE A 3 -5.72 -25.64 -32.09
CA PHE A 3 -5.35 -26.17 -30.77
C PHE A 3 -5.10 -25.03 -29.76
N LYS A 4 -4.50 -23.95 -30.24
CA LYS A 4 -4.24 -22.73 -29.43
C LYS A 4 -5.54 -22.06 -28.95
N ASP A 5 -6.56 -22.03 -29.80
CA ASP A 5 -7.87 -21.43 -29.42
C ASP A 5 -8.58 -22.28 -28.37
N LYS A 6 -8.53 -23.61 -28.49
CA LYS A 6 -9.10 -24.51 -27.47
C LYS A 6 -8.36 -24.45 -26.14
N PHE A 7 -7.04 -24.29 -26.17
CA PHE A 7 -6.22 -24.18 -24.98
C PHE A 7 -6.50 -22.87 -24.25
N ASN A 8 -6.54 -21.75 -24.97
CA ASN A 8 -6.85 -20.42 -24.39
C ASN A 8 -8.28 -20.36 -23.83
N ASP A 9 -9.26 -20.95 -24.49
CA ASP A 9 -10.64 -21.02 -23.97
C ASP A 9 -10.71 -21.85 -22.68
N LYS A 10 -9.98 -22.96 -22.61
CA LYS A 10 -9.91 -23.80 -21.41
C LYS A 10 -9.22 -23.08 -20.23
N ILE A 11 -8.12 -22.40 -20.50
CA ILE A 11 -7.42 -21.57 -19.49
C ILE A 11 -8.31 -20.42 -19.04
N GLY A 12 -8.96 -19.73 -19.96
CA GLY A 12 -9.90 -18.64 -19.62
C GLY A 12 -11.05 -19.10 -18.72
N LYS A 13 -11.60 -20.31 -18.95
CA LYS A 13 -12.64 -20.89 -18.08
C LYS A 13 -12.11 -21.26 -16.69
N ILE A 14 -10.87 -21.74 -16.61
CA ILE A 14 -10.22 -22.04 -15.32
C ILE A 14 -9.94 -20.74 -14.55
N VAL A 15 -9.39 -19.73 -15.19
CA VAL A 15 -9.12 -18.42 -14.59
C VAL A 15 -10.42 -17.79 -14.10
N LYS A 16 -11.50 -17.80 -14.89
CA LYS A 16 -12.83 -17.31 -14.47
C LYS A 16 -13.40 -18.06 -13.26
N LYS A 17 -13.05 -19.30 -13.05
CA LYS A 17 -13.51 -20.10 -11.90
C LYS A 17 -12.78 -19.76 -10.61
N PHE A 18 -11.52 -19.29 -10.71
CA PHE A 18 -10.68 -18.96 -9.56
C PHE A 18 -10.57 -17.44 -9.29
N THR A 19 -10.96 -16.63 -10.25
CA THR A 19 -11.02 -15.17 -10.10
C THR A 19 -12.46 -14.74 -10.35
N SER A 20 -13.09 -14.04 -9.43
CA SER A 20 -14.37 -13.37 -9.65
C SER A 20 -14.20 -12.15 -10.57
N VAL A 21 -13.53 -12.37 -11.70
CA VAL A 21 -13.27 -11.34 -12.70
C VAL A 21 -14.38 -11.38 -13.73
N SER A 22 -15.27 -10.41 -13.71
CA SER A 22 -16.20 -10.13 -14.80
C SER A 22 -15.49 -9.28 -15.86
N GLN A 23 -15.64 -9.64 -17.13
CA GLN A 23 -15.25 -8.78 -18.25
C GLN A 23 -16.50 -8.07 -18.76
N ASP A 24 -16.40 -6.76 -19.02
CA ASP A 24 -17.41 -6.02 -19.73
C ASP A 24 -17.43 -6.41 -21.22
N GLU A 25 -18.39 -5.87 -21.98
CA GLU A 25 -18.57 -6.11 -23.42
C GLU A 25 -17.34 -5.70 -24.27
N ASN A 26 -16.44 -4.87 -23.70
CA ASN A 26 -15.22 -4.37 -24.33
C ASN A 26 -13.96 -5.14 -23.91
N GLY A 27 -14.12 -6.19 -23.09
CA GLY A 27 -13.00 -7.01 -22.62
C GLY A 27 -12.25 -6.40 -21.42
N ASN A 28 -12.74 -5.31 -20.83
CA ASN A 28 -12.20 -4.77 -19.61
C ASN A 28 -12.59 -5.66 -18.43
N THR A 29 -11.64 -5.95 -17.59
CA THR A 29 -11.86 -6.73 -16.37
C THR A 29 -12.22 -5.80 -15.23
N ASP A 30 -13.50 -5.76 -14.87
CA ASP A 30 -13.91 -5.21 -13.59
C ASP A 30 -13.66 -6.26 -12.52
N VAL A 31 -12.56 -6.11 -11.82
CA VAL A 31 -12.28 -6.90 -10.63
C VAL A 31 -13.09 -6.29 -9.50
N GLU A 32 -14.17 -6.96 -9.11
CA GLU A 32 -14.89 -6.57 -7.91
C GLU A 32 -13.94 -6.75 -6.71
N LYS A 33 -13.51 -5.62 -6.15
CA LYS A 33 -12.57 -5.58 -5.02
C LYS A 33 -13.33 -5.90 -3.73
N THR A 34 -13.73 -7.15 -3.57
CA THR A 34 -14.37 -7.61 -2.34
C THR A 34 -13.32 -8.06 -1.33
N ILE A 35 -13.50 -7.64 -0.10
CA ILE A 35 -12.72 -8.09 1.05
C ILE A 35 -13.59 -9.09 1.80
N THR A 36 -13.01 -10.24 2.12
CA THR A 36 -13.68 -11.22 2.99
C THR A 36 -13.94 -10.61 4.36
N ASP A 37 -15.15 -10.77 4.87
CA ASP A 37 -15.55 -10.27 6.18
C ASP A 37 -14.58 -10.74 7.27
N GLY A 38 -14.16 -9.82 8.13
CA GLY A 38 -13.21 -10.07 9.22
C GLY A 38 -11.74 -10.13 8.78
N MET A 39 -11.43 -10.10 7.48
CA MET A 39 -10.03 -10.14 6.99
C MET A 39 -9.21 -8.93 7.41
N PRO A 40 -9.73 -7.67 7.37
CA PRO A 40 -8.97 -6.51 7.82
C PRO A 40 -8.57 -6.59 9.30
N GLU A 41 -9.47 -7.07 10.15
CA GLU A 41 -9.23 -7.25 11.58
C GLU A 41 -8.19 -8.33 11.85
N LEU A 42 -8.31 -9.46 11.16
CA LEU A 42 -7.36 -10.56 11.25
C LEU A 42 -5.97 -10.13 10.77
N ALA A 43 -5.88 -9.41 9.64
CA ALA A 43 -4.62 -8.91 9.12
C ALA A 43 -3.95 -7.91 10.08
N ARG A 44 -4.73 -7.03 10.71
CA ARG A 44 -4.24 -6.10 11.74
C ARG A 44 -3.73 -6.84 12.96
N GLN A 45 -4.46 -7.82 13.44
CA GLN A 45 -4.05 -8.65 14.57
C GLN A 45 -2.76 -9.40 14.25
N ALA A 46 -2.68 -10.06 13.09
CA ALA A 46 -1.49 -10.79 12.66
C ALA A 46 -0.25 -9.87 12.56
N ALA A 47 -0.41 -8.67 12.03
CA ALA A 47 0.66 -7.67 11.96
C ALA A 47 1.12 -7.23 13.36
N ALA A 48 0.19 -7.00 14.28
CA ALA A 48 0.50 -6.62 15.66
C ALA A 48 1.22 -7.73 16.43
N GLU A 49 0.76 -8.97 16.29
CA GLU A 49 1.38 -10.14 16.93
C GLU A 49 2.74 -10.51 16.32
N GLY A 50 2.94 -10.20 15.02
CA GLY A 50 4.20 -10.40 14.32
C GLY A 50 5.28 -9.36 14.65
N ALA A 51 4.93 -8.25 15.30
CA ALA A 51 5.88 -7.20 15.66
C ALA A 51 6.72 -7.61 16.88
N VAL A 52 8.04 -7.57 16.73
CA VAL A 52 8.99 -7.90 17.81
C VAL A 52 9.75 -6.65 18.23
N LEU A 53 9.59 -6.25 19.50
CA LEU A 53 10.31 -5.12 20.08
C LEU A 53 11.70 -5.55 20.52
N LEU A 54 12.72 -5.26 19.71
CA LEU A 54 14.10 -5.67 19.97
C LEU A 54 14.81 -4.78 21.01
N LYS A 55 14.47 -3.50 21.07
CA LYS A 55 15.01 -2.55 22.02
C LYS A 55 13.98 -1.47 22.33
N ASN A 56 13.89 -1.06 23.58
CA ASN A 56 13.04 0.05 24.01
C ASN A 56 13.64 0.76 25.23
N ASP A 57 13.94 2.02 25.06
CA ASP A 57 14.46 2.88 26.14
C ASP A 57 13.31 3.66 26.81
N ASN A 58 12.19 3.00 27.07
CA ASN A 58 10.97 3.54 27.69
C ASN A 58 10.21 4.59 26.82
N VAL A 59 10.42 4.57 25.51
CA VAL A 59 9.68 5.44 24.56
C VAL A 59 8.34 4.79 24.19
N LEU A 60 8.29 3.47 24.08
CA LEU A 60 7.09 2.70 23.74
C LEU A 60 6.51 1.99 24.97
N PRO A 61 5.20 1.87 25.09
CA PRO A 61 4.19 2.43 24.18
C PRO A 61 4.10 3.95 24.27
N LEU A 62 3.71 4.59 23.16
CA LEU A 62 3.45 6.03 23.13
C LEU A 62 2.29 6.36 24.06
N LYS A 63 2.40 7.46 24.79
CA LYS A 63 1.32 7.95 25.65
C LYS A 63 0.19 8.51 24.78
N GLU A 64 -1.03 8.38 25.27
CA GLU A 64 -2.19 8.99 24.65
C GLU A 64 -2.02 10.52 24.55
N GLY A 65 -2.42 11.08 23.42
CA GLY A 65 -2.23 12.51 23.12
C GLY A 65 -0.83 12.86 22.57
N THR A 66 0.09 11.87 22.42
CA THR A 66 1.41 12.15 21.84
C THR A 66 1.28 12.62 20.39
N THR A 67 1.97 13.72 20.08
CA THR A 67 2.11 14.19 18.69
C THR A 67 3.30 13.50 18.03
N VAL A 68 3.04 12.82 16.90
CA VAL A 68 4.03 12.07 16.15
C VAL A 68 4.46 12.85 14.92
N SER A 69 5.77 12.99 14.74
CA SER A 69 6.38 13.56 13.54
C SER A 69 6.88 12.44 12.63
N LEU A 70 6.44 12.43 11.38
CA LEU A 70 6.85 11.46 10.37
C LEU A 70 7.85 12.11 9.42
N PHE A 71 8.95 11.42 9.19
CA PHE A 71 10.02 11.84 8.30
C PHE A 71 10.22 10.84 7.17
N GLY A 72 10.73 11.35 6.05
CA GLY A 72 10.98 10.55 4.86
C GLY A 72 9.74 10.41 3.98
N ARG A 73 9.95 10.45 2.69
CA ARG A 73 8.88 10.42 1.69
C ARG A 73 8.00 9.17 1.79
N THR A 74 8.60 8.05 2.14
CA THR A 74 7.96 6.73 2.08
C THR A 74 6.85 6.52 3.10
N TYR A 75 6.73 7.37 4.12
CA TYR A 75 5.59 7.26 5.04
C TYR A 75 4.25 7.58 4.37
N LYS A 76 4.26 8.34 3.28
CA LYS A 76 3.09 8.72 2.48
C LYS A 76 3.07 7.98 1.14
N ASP A 77 4.23 7.84 0.49
CA ASP A 77 4.41 7.06 -0.75
C ASP A 77 4.76 5.60 -0.39
N TYR A 78 3.92 4.95 0.39
CA TYR A 78 4.18 3.63 0.96
C TYR A 78 4.19 2.53 -0.10
N PHE A 79 5.16 1.62 0.00
CA PHE A 79 5.24 0.44 -0.86
C PHE A 79 4.34 -0.68 -0.31
N PHE A 80 3.14 -0.79 -0.83
CA PHE A 80 2.17 -1.80 -0.38
C PHE A 80 2.41 -3.17 -0.98
N VAL A 81 3.16 -3.24 -2.07
CA VAL A 81 3.48 -4.48 -2.79
C VAL A 81 4.93 -4.47 -3.22
N GLY A 82 5.53 -5.66 -3.32
CA GLY A 82 6.90 -5.80 -3.81
C GLY A 82 7.00 -5.71 -5.34
N TYR A 83 8.22 -5.62 -5.82
CA TYR A 83 8.55 -5.63 -7.25
C TYR A 83 9.05 -7.01 -7.65
N GLY A 84 8.17 -7.92 -7.82
CA GLY A 84 8.48 -9.28 -8.24
C GLY A 84 7.28 -9.89 -8.93
N SER A 85 7.34 -11.18 -9.23
CA SER A 85 6.26 -11.90 -9.91
C SER A 85 4.92 -11.87 -9.16
N GLY A 86 4.90 -11.56 -7.87
CA GLY A 86 3.70 -11.37 -7.05
C GLY A 86 3.46 -9.92 -6.65
N GLY A 87 4.18 -8.96 -7.24
CA GLY A 87 4.15 -7.56 -6.80
C GLY A 87 2.96 -6.74 -7.28
N ASP A 88 2.27 -7.19 -8.30
CA ASP A 88 1.13 -6.45 -8.88
C ASP A 88 -0.19 -6.98 -8.31
N VAL A 89 -0.44 -6.68 -7.04
CA VAL A 89 -1.64 -7.12 -6.33
C VAL A 89 -2.72 -6.05 -6.43
N ILE A 90 -3.89 -6.45 -6.90
CA ILE A 90 -5.08 -5.58 -6.87
C ILE A 90 -5.56 -5.50 -5.42
N ARG A 91 -5.64 -4.29 -4.90
CA ARG A 91 -6.08 -4.01 -3.54
C ARG A 91 -7.23 -3.00 -3.54
N PRO A 92 -8.23 -3.18 -2.68
CA PRO A 92 -9.40 -2.32 -2.63
C PRO A 92 -9.07 -0.93 -2.05
N TYR A 93 -8.14 -0.86 -1.11
CA TYR A 93 -7.66 0.38 -0.50
C TYR A 93 -6.23 0.23 0.02
N ASN A 94 -5.62 1.34 0.38
CA ASN A 94 -4.34 1.42 1.08
C ASN A 94 -4.52 2.31 2.30
N ILE A 95 -3.80 2.01 3.36
CA ILE A 95 -3.66 2.88 4.54
C ILE A 95 -2.17 3.12 4.73
N ASP A 96 -1.74 4.36 4.63
CA ASP A 96 -0.37 4.75 4.95
C ASP A 96 -0.23 5.06 6.45
N ILE A 97 1.01 5.34 6.89
CA ILE A 97 1.29 5.58 8.32
C ILE A 97 0.59 6.84 8.82
N ALA A 98 0.51 7.90 7.99
CA ALA A 98 -0.17 9.14 8.38
C ALA A 98 -1.67 8.90 8.57
N GLU A 99 -2.32 8.23 7.60
CA GLU A 99 -3.73 7.83 7.72
C GLU A 99 -3.97 6.89 8.91
N GLY A 100 -3.02 6.01 9.20
CA GLY A 100 -3.09 5.14 10.39
C GLY A 100 -3.07 5.93 11.69
N ILE A 101 -2.30 7.02 11.78
CA ILE A 101 -2.29 7.92 12.94
C ILE A 101 -3.58 8.75 12.99
N GLU A 102 -4.05 9.28 11.85
CA GLU A 102 -5.28 10.07 11.77
C GLU A 102 -6.52 9.25 12.16
N ASN A 103 -6.53 7.96 11.84
CA ASN A 103 -7.58 7.03 12.23
C ASN A 103 -7.44 6.52 13.68
N CYS A 104 -6.39 6.92 14.39
CA CYS A 104 -6.13 6.56 15.77
C CYS A 104 -6.48 7.73 16.69
N ASP A 105 -7.54 7.60 17.48
CA ASP A 105 -8.00 8.63 18.44
C ASP A 105 -7.02 8.89 19.60
N LYS A 106 -5.97 8.07 19.72
CA LYS A 106 -4.98 8.16 20.81
C LYS A 106 -3.72 8.94 20.46
N LEU A 107 -3.48 9.21 19.19
CA LEU A 107 -2.27 9.87 18.71
C LEU A 107 -2.62 11.10 17.88
N ASN A 108 -1.71 12.06 17.80
CA ASN A 108 -1.84 13.24 16.96
C ASN A 108 -0.75 13.24 15.89
N LEU A 109 -1.08 13.59 14.66
CA LEU A 109 -0.11 13.81 13.60
C LEU A 109 0.47 15.23 13.70
N ASN A 110 1.77 15.40 13.51
CA ASN A 110 2.38 16.72 13.34
C ASN A 110 2.05 17.26 11.94
N TYR A 111 0.95 17.98 11.83
CA TYR A 111 0.49 18.53 10.56
C TYR A 111 1.42 19.58 9.96
N THR A 112 2.20 20.31 10.76
CA THR A 112 3.17 21.26 10.22
C THR A 112 4.18 20.55 9.34
N LEU A 113 4.81 19.49 9.84
CA LEU A 113 5.76 18.69 9.08
C LEU A 113 5.08 17.91 7.94
N HIS A 114 3.92 17.32 8.22
CA HIS A 114 3.13 16.59 7.22
C HIS A 114 2.81 17.47 6.00
N ASN A 115 2.39 18.71 6.21
CA ASN A 115 2.07 19.64 5.13
C ASN A 115 3.31 20.03 4.31
N ILE A 116 4.47 20.19 4.96
CA ILE A 116 5.74 20.45 4.26
C ILE A 116 6.06 19.29 3.29
N TYR A 117 6.00 18.05 3.76
CA TYR A 117 6.22 16.87 2.92
C TYR A 117 5.18 16.76 1.80
N THR A 118 3.92 17.02 2.08
CA THR A 118 2.83 16.96 1.09
C THR A 118 3.08 17.96 -0.04
N GLN A 119 3.37 19.22 0.29
CA GLN A 119 3.67 20.25 -0.71
C GLN A 119 4.94 19.95 -1.51
N TRP A 120 5.96 19.39 -0.86
CA TRP A 120 7.18 18.99 -1.55
C TRP A 120 6.91 17.83 -2.52
N ARG A 121 6.13 16.83 -2.11
CA ARG A 121 5.75 15.68 -2.95
C ARG A 121 4.98 16.10 -4.20
N GLU A 122 4.05 17.05 -4.09
CA GLU A 122 3.30 17.59 -5.23
C GLU A 122 4.23 18.19 -6.31
N LYS A 123 5.29 18.84 -5.88
CA LYS A 123 6.31 19.45 -6.77
C LYS A 123 7.32 18.42 -7.28
N ASN A 124 7.49 17.31 -6.60
CA ASN A 124 8.46 16.26 -6.89
C ASN A 124 7.79 14.90 -7.00
N PRO A 125 6.93 14.67 -8.00
CA PRO A 125 6.23 13.41 -8.14
C PRO A 125 7.22 12.27 -8.34
N GLY A 126 7.05 11.20 -7.58
CA GLY A 126 7.82 9.97 -7.75
C GLY A 126 7.24 9.10 -8.87
N SER A 127 8.01 8.12 -9.27
CA SER A 127 7.55 7.04 -10.15
C SER A 127 7.38 5.77 -9.33
N HIS A 128 6.16 5.24 -9.26
CA HIS A 128 5.91 3.97 -8.58
C HIS A 128 6.52 2.77 -9.30
N GLY A 129 6.95 2.94 -10.57
CA GLY A 129 7.34 1.82 -11.41
C GLY A 129 6.15 0.88 -11.67
N TYR A 130 6.30 0.07 -12.69
CA TYR A 130 5.45 -1.09 -12.93
C TYR A 130 6.29 -2.34 -12.81
N TRP A 131 5.67 -3.48 -12.77
CA TRP A 131 6.34 -4.74 -13.02
C TRP A 131 7.25 -4.62 -14.25
N ALA A 132 8.54 -4.92 -14.10
CA ALA A 132 9.58 -4.79 -15.12
C ALA A 132 10.01 -3.36 -15.52
N HIS A 133 9.52 -2.31 -14.90
CA HIS A 133 10.00 -0.94 -15.13
C HIS A 133 10.90 -0.45 -13.99
N TRP A 134 12.20 -0.44 -14.24
CA TRP A 134 13.27 0.02 -13.35
C TRP A 134 14.04 1.18 -13.99
N PRO A 135 14.65 2.08 -13.17
CA PRO A 135 14.65 2.17 -11.71
C PRO A 135 13.44 2.95 -11.20
N LEU A 136 13.08 2.67 -9.95
CA LEU A 136 12.19 3.52 -9.18
C LEU A 136 12.83 4.91 -9.04
N ARG A 137 12.04 5.96 -9.26
CA ARG A 137 12.50 7.32 -9.09
C ARG A 137 11.81 7.95 -7.89
N TYR A 138 12.35 7.68 -6.71
CA TYR A 138 12.00 8.34 -5.47
C TYR A 138 13.19 9.12 -4.96
N TRP A 139 12.96 10.38 -4.70
CA TRP A 139 13.93 11.25 -4.05
C TRP A 139 13.38 11.67 -2.70
N GLU A 140 14.24 11.69 -1.71
CA GLU A 140 13.92 12.30 -0.44
C GLU A 140 14.00 13.83 -0.53
N MET A 141 13.23 14.50 0.34
CA MET A 141 13.34 15.93 0.52
C MET A 141 14.73 16.24 1.11
N PRO A 142 15.55 17.08 0.46
CA PRO A 142 16.81 17.48 1.05
C PRO A 142 16.51 18.21 2.37
N LEU A 143 17.16 17.78 3.43
CA LEU A 143 17.16 18.50 4.69
C LEU A 143 18.12 19.68 4.52
N SER A 144 17.66 20.91 4.76
CA SER A 144 18.54 22.07 4.86
C SER A 144 19.24 22.04 6.21
N ASP A 145 20.48 22.49 6.23
CA ASP A 145 21.24 22.65 7.47
C ASP A 145 20.80 23.88 8.31
N GLU A 146 19.67 24.51 7.94
CA GLU A 146 19.06 25.67 8.61
C GLU A 146 17.91 25.26 9.51
#